data_146b43797aabb9cc25377442c5419589
#
_entry.id   146b43797aabb9cc25377442c5419589
#
_cell.length_a   1.000
_cell.length_b   1.000
_cell.length_c   1.000
_cell.angle_alpha   90.00
_cell.angle_beta   90.00
_cell.angle_gamma   90.00
#
_symmetry.space_group_name_H-M   'P 1'
#
loop_
_entity.id
_entity.type
_entity.pdbx_description
1 polymer ?
#
loop_
_entity_poly.entity_id
_entity_poly.type
_entity_poly.pdbx_seq_one_letter_code
_entity_poly.pdbx_strand_id
1 'polypeptide(L)'
;MLTKMTAFLARAPALRGLSLTVGDVGPAPYTAGLWCRGITVLDRRENLLGRVTQRCRAEFTLRLCLPCTDADNAARLLDLQIWAAAESAAGRGPVLGNAGREVLRAEQGRMERADAGGTAVYTVRLQAEYTRVYTEETT
;
A
#
# COMPACT_ATOMS: atom_id res chain seq x y z
N MET A 1 5.63 -2.75 -9.33
CA MET A 1 5.38 -2.40 -7.91
C MET A 1 3.91 -2.27 -7.61
N LEU A 2 3.18 -1.40 -8.30
CA LEU A 2 1.72 -1.25 -8.11
C LEU A 2 0.94 -2.53 -8.37
N THR A 3 1.33 -3.31 -9.36
CA THR A 3 0.68 -4.60 -9.66
C THR A 3 0.76 -5.57 -8.47
N LYS A 4 1.92 -5.66 -7.83
CA LYS A 4 2.11 -6.52 -6.65
C LYS A 4 1.32 -6.02 -5.45
N MET A 5 1.30 -4.72 -5.22
CA MET A 5 0.53 -4.13 -4.12
C MET A 5 -0.97 -4.29 -4.36
N THR A 6 -1.44 -4.09 -5.58
CA THR A 6 -2.85 -4.30 -5.95
C THR A 6 -3.26 -5.75 -5.74
N ALA A 7 -2.43 -6.70 -6.18
CA ALA A 7 -2.70 -8.13 -5.98
C ALA A 7 -2.75 -8.50 -4.49
N PHE A 8 -1.88 -7.92 -3.69
CA PHE A 8 -1.89 -8.10 -2.23
C PHE A 8 -3.19 -7.58 -1.63
N LEU A 9 -3.57 -6.35 -1.93
CA LEU A 9 -4.78 -5.71 -1.38
C LEU A 9 -6.06 -6.39 -1.85
N ALA A 10 -6.05 -7.00 -3.03
CA ALA A 10 -7.22 -7.74 -3.54
C ALA A 10 -7.59 -8.94 -2.66
N ARG A 11 -6.66 -9.43 -1.83
CA ARG A 11 -6.91 -10.52 -0.89
C ARG A 11 -7.48 -10.04 0.44
N ALA A 12 -7.50 -8.73 0.68
CA ALA A 12 -7.94 -8.18 1.96
C ALA A 12 -9.44 -8.38 2.17
N PRO A 13 -9.87 -9.05 3.25
CA PRO A 13 -11.31 -9.22 3.52
C PRO A 13 -12.04 -7.89 3.67
N ALA A 14 -11.37 -6.88 4.22
CA ALA A 14 -11.94 -5.54 4.42
C ALA A 14 -12.25 -4.81 3.11
N LEU A 15 -11.63 -5.20 1.99
CA LEU A 15 -11.85 -4.62 0.68
C LEU A 15 -12.81 -5.43 -0.19
N ARG A 16 -13.45 -6.45 0.35
CA ARG A 16 -14.47 -7.21 -0.38
C ARG A 16 -15.63 -6.30 -0.74
N GLY A 17 -16.09 -6.43 -1.98
CA GLY A 17 -17.17 -5.61 -2.50
C GLY A 17 -16.73 -4.27 -3.03
N LEU A 18 -15.45 -3.90 -2.89
CA LEU A 18 -14.90 -2.69 -3.48
C LEU A 18 -14.22 -3.00 -4.80
N SER A 19 -14.41 -2.11 -5.78
CA SER A 19 -13.71 -2.18 -7.06
C SER A 19 -12.38 -1.43 -6.90
N LEU A 20 -11.27 -2.15 -6.89
CA LEU A 20 -9.93 -1.59 -6.71
C LEU A 20 -9.27 -1.33 -8.06
N THR A 21 -8.84 -0.09 -8.27
CA THR A 21 -8.13 0.31 -9.49
C THR A 21 -6.85 1.06 -9.14
N VAL A 22 -5.92 1.13 -10.09
CA VAL A 22 -4.74 1.98 -9.99
C VAL A 22 -5.15 3.40 -10.38
N GLY A 23 -4.79 4.37 -9.55
CA GLY A 23 -5.15 5.76 -9.73
C GLY A 23 -6.10 6.27 -8.66
N ASP A 24 -6.77 7.37 -8.93
CA ASP A 24 -7.71 7.96 -7.98
C ASP A 24 -9.01 7.17 -7.91
N VAL A 25 -9.66 7.30 -6.76
CA VAL A 25 -10.98 6.73 -6.54
C VAL A 25 -12.02 7.49 -7.38
N GLY A 26 -12.94 6.75 -7.98
CA GLY A 26 -14.06 7.34 -8.71
C GLY A 26 -15.12 7.90 -7.77
N PRO A 27 -16.17 8.56 -8.31
CA PRO A 27 -17.25 9.13 -7.51
C PRO A 27 -18.25 8.09 -7.01
N ALA A 28 -18.24 6.88 -7.57
CA ALA A 28 -19.17 5.83 -7.19
C ALA A 28 -18.81 5.23 -5.84
N PRO A 29 -19.81 4.90 -4.99
CA PRO A 29 -19.57 4.23 -3.72
C PRO A 29 -19.00 2.83 -3.94
N TYR A 30 -18.27 2.32 -2.92
CA TYR A 30 -17.62 1.02 -2.92
C TYR A 30 -16.56 0.88 -4.01
N THR A 31 -15.83 1.96 -4.26
CA THR A 31 -14.66 1.97 -5.13
C THR A 31 -13.41 2.28 -4.31
N ALA A 32 -12.27 1.84 -4.81
CA ALA A 32 -10.98 2.09 -4.20
C ALA A 32 -9.95 2.45 -5.26
N GLY A 33 -9.06 3.36 -4.95
CA GLY A 33 -7.97 3.79 -5.81
C GLY A 33 -6.64 3.67 -5.07
N LEU A 34 -5.62 3.19 -5.77
CA LEU A 34 -4.27 3.01 -5.24
C LEU A 34 -3.26 3.69 -6.13
N TRP A 35 -2.36 4.46 -5.53
CA TRP A 35 -1.19 4.95 -6.24
C TRP A 35 0.06 4.97 -5.38
N CYS A 36 1.22 4.99 -6.03
CA CYS A 36 2.50 5.14 -5.38
C CYS A 36 2.83 6.63 -5.26
N ARG A 37 3.06 7.10 -4.04
CA ARG A 37 3.42 8.50 -3.80
C ARG A 37 4.89 8.77 -4.06
N GLY A 38 5.73 7.76 -3.87
CA GLY A 38 7.15 7.91 -4.07
C GLY A 38 7.96 6.80 -3.43
N ILE A 39 9.22 6.79 -3.73
CA ILE A 39 10.19 5.84 -3.23
C ILE A 39 11.38 6.62 -2.68
N THR A 40 11.78 6.27 -1.45
CA THR A 40 12.96 6.85 -0.80
C THR A 40 14.00 5.77 -0.60
N VAL A 41 15.24 6.06 -0.99
CA VAL A 41 16.38 5.19 -0.67
C VAL A 41 16.85 5.53 0.73
N LEU A 42 16.70 4.58 1.65
CA LEU A 42 17.06 4.75 3.06
C LEU A 42 18.54 4.49 3.31
N ASP A 43 19.11 3.54 2.58
CA ASP A 43 20.52 3.17 2.70
C ASP A 43 20.98 2.57 1.37
N ARG A 44 22.23 2.84 1.01
CA ARG A 44 22.85 2.30 -0.19
C ARG A 44 24.29 1.91 0.14
N ARG A 45 24.62 0.66 -0.18
CA ARG A 45 25.98 0.13 -0.02
C ARG A 45 26.45 -0.51 -1.30
N GLU A 46 27.68 -0.28 -1.64
CA GLU A 46 28.32 -0.87 -2.82
C GLU A 46 29.60 -1.59 -2.39
N ASN A 47 29.79 -2.82 -2.89
CA ASN A 47 31.02 -3.55 -2.64
C ASN A 47 32.03 -3.32 -3.79
N LEU A 48 33.22 -3.86 -3.62
CA LEU A 48 34.32 -3.69 -4.58
C LEU A 48 34.04 -4.32 -5.95
N LEU A 49 33.06 -5.23 -6.04
CA LEU A 49 32.68 -5.90 -7.28
C LEU A 49 31.52 -5.19 -7.99
N GLY A 50 31.12 -4.02 -7.51
CA GLY A 50 30.03 -3.27 -8.10
C GLY A 50 28.64 -3.76 -7.71
N ARG A 51 28.53 -4.65 -6.72
CA ARG A 51 27.25 -5.12 -6.22
C ARG A 51 26.67 -4.07 -5.27
N VAL A 52 25.48 -3.61 -5.59
CA VAL A 52 24.77 -2.58 -4.81
C VAL A 52 23.66 -3.21 -3.99
N THR A 53 23.60 -2.86 -2.72
CA THR A 53 22.51 -3.21 -1.82
C THR A 53 21.80 -1.92 -1.42
N GLN A 54 20.52 -1.80 -1.76
CA GLN A 54 19.70 -0.65 -1.39
C GLN A 54 18.54 -1.07 -0.52
N ARG A 55 18.36 -0.36 0.60
CA ARG A 55 17.14 -0.43 1.38
C ARG A 55 16.25 0.74 0.99
N CYS A 56 15.02 0.43 0.61
CA CYS A 56 14.07 1.40 0.08
C CYS A 56 12.79 1.41 0.88
N ARG A 57 12.11 2.55 0.86
CA ARG A 57 10.74 2.71 1.37
C ARG A 57 9.87 3.21 0.23
N ALA A 58 8.84 2.44 -0.10
CA ALA A 58 7.80 2.87 -1.02
C ALA A 58 6.58 3.32 -0.22
N GLU A 59 6.02 4.46 -0.59
CA GLU A 59 4.82 5.00 0.04
C GLU A 59 3.67 4.96 -0.95
N PHE A 60 2.53 4.43 -0.49
CA PHE A 60 1.31 4.32 -1.28
C PHE A 60 0.18 5.00 -0.55
N THR A 61 -0.76 5.52 -1.31
CA THR A 61 -2.04 6.00 -0.80
C THR A 61 -3.15 5.13 -1.35
N LEU A 62 -3.95 4.57 -0.45
CA LEU A 62 -5.18 3.89 -0.79
C LEU A 62 -6.34 4.79 -0.40
N ARG A 63 -7.22 5.09 -1.36
CA ARG A 63 -8.44 5.85 -1.12
C ARG A 63 -9.65 4.97 -1.35
N LEU A 64 -10.62 5.09 -0.45
CA LEU A 64 -11.88 4.35 -0.49
C LEU A 64 -13.02 5.36 -0.58
N CYS A 65 -13.91 5.19 -1.55
CA CYS A 65 -15.16 5.94 -1.62
C CYS A 65 -16.27 5.07 -1.05
N LEU A 66 -16.85 5.48 0.08
CA LEU A 66 -17.86 4.73 0.79
C LEU A 66 -19.05 5.62 1.12
N PRO A 67 -20.28 5.05 1.23
CA PRO A 67 -21.41 5.82 1.72
C PRO A 67 -21.14 6.35 3.13
N CYS A 68 -21.40 7.64 3.39
CA CYS A 68 -21.21 8.25 4.70
C CYS A 68 -22.04 7.57 5.81
N THR A 69 -23.17 6.98 5.43
CA THR A 69 -24.12 6.34 6.35
C THR A 69 -23.79 4.90 6.68
N ASP A 70 -22.77 4.33 6.03
CA ASP A 70 -22.35 2.97 6.34
C ASP A 70 -21.64 2.94 7.69
N ALA A 71 -22.27 2.30 8.67
CA ALA A 71 -21.76 2.23 10.04
C ALA A 71 -20.45 1.43 10.15
N ASP A 72 -20.11 0.62 9.14
CA ASP A 72 -18.93 -0.24 9.14
C ASP A 72 -17.68 0.44 8.60
N ASN A 73 -17.75 1.70 8.18
CA ASN A 73 -16.62 2.39 7.57
C ASN A 73 -15.37 2.41 8.46
N ALA A 74 -15.51 2.79 9.72
CA ALA A 74 -14.38 2.84 10.65
C ALA A 74 -13.81 1.46 10.94
N ALA A 75 -14.66 0.45 11.10
CA ALA A 75 -14.25 -0.92 11.32
C ALA A 75 -13.49 -1.47 10.10
N ARG A 76 -13.95 -1.14 8.90
CA ARG A 76 -13.29 -1.54 7.66
C ARG A 76 -11.85 -1.01 7.57
N LEU A 77 -11.64 0.25 7.94
CA LEU A 77 -10.31 0.85 7.96
C LEU A 77 -9.38 0.17 8.98
N LEU A 78 -9.90 -0.07 10.17
CA LEU A 78 -9.14 -0.73 11.24
C LEU A 78 -8.81 -2.18 10.85
N ASP A 79 -9.79 -2.92 10.34
CA ASP A 79 -9.61 -4.31 9.92
C ASP A 79 -8.56 -4.43 8.82
N LEU A 80 -8.53 -3.50 7.88
CA LEU A 80 -7.52 -3.46 6.83
C LEU A 80 -6.12 -3.28 7.42
N GLN A 81 -5.96 -2.37 8.36
CA GLN A 81 -4.69 -2.10 9.01
C GLN A 81 -4.19 -3.30 9.81
N ILE A 82 -5.09 -3.94 10.57
CA ILE A 82 -4.76 -5.15 11.34
C ILE A 82 -4.38 -6.30 10.40
N TRP A 83 -5.16 -6.51 9.34
CA TRP A 83 -4.88 -7.57 8.37
C TRP A 83 -3.53 -7.37 7.68
N ALA A 84 -3.22 -6.16 7.24
CA ALA A 84 -1.96 -5.87 6.56
C ALA A 84 -0.76 -6.11 7.50
N ALA A 85 -0.86 -5.72 8.76
CA ALA A 85 0.19 -5.96 9.75
C ALA A 85 0.40 -7.46 9.99
N ALA A 86 -0.69 -8.22 10.10
CA ALA A 86 -0.64 -9.68 10.31
C ALA A 86 -0.03 -10.40 9.10
N GLU A 87 -0.40 -10.03 7.88
CA GLU A 87 0.16 -10.60 6.66
C GLU A 87 1.66 -10.29 6.53
N SER A 88 2.06 -9.06 6.85
CA SER A 88 3.47 -8.67 6.83
C SER A 88 4.28 -9.47 7.84
N ALA A 89 3.79 -9.60 9.08
CA ALA A 89 4.46 -10.35 10.13
C ALA A 89 4.60 -11.85 9.79
N ALA A 90 3.63 -12.39 9.06
CA ALA A 90 3.64 -13.79 8.62
C ALA A 90 4.46 -14.04 7.34
N GLY A 91 5.05 -12.99 6.76
CA GLY A 91 5.81 -13.11 5.52
C GLY A 91 4.96 -13.23 4.27
N ARG A 92 3.68 -12.87 4.33
CA ARG A 92 2.75 -12.95 3.19
C ARG A 92 2.46 -11.59 2.55
N GLY A 93 3.23 -10.56 2.89
CA GLY A 93 3.13 -9.25 2.25
C GLY A 93 3.58 -9.25 0.80
N PRO A 94 3.41 -8.12 0.09
CA PRO A 94 3.89 -7.99 -1.28
C PRO A 94 5.42 -8.04 -1.29
N VAL A 95 5.99 -8.73 -2.27
CA VAL A 95 7.46 -8.82 -2.44
C VAL A 95 7.88 -7.78 -3.46
N LEU A 96 8.42 -6.67 -3.00
CA LEU A 96 8.82 -5.55 -3.84
C LEU A 96 10.31 -5.55 -4.16
N GLY A 97 11.11 -6.15 -3.30
CA GLY A 97 12.55 -6.29 -3.46
C GLY A 97 12.95 -7.69 -3.88
N ASN A 98 14.24 -7.99 -3.75
CA ASN A 98 14.81 -9.26 -4.11
C ASN A 98 15.81 -9.82 -3.09
N ALA A 99 15.87 -9.22 -1.92
CA ALA A 99 16.78 -9.67 -0.89
C ALA A 99 16.30 -9.24 0.49
N GLY A 100 16.27 -10.19 1.42
CA GLY A 100 15.96 -9.93 2.81
C GLY A 100 14.46 -9.82 3.11
N ARG A 101 14.20 -9.56 4.37
CA ARG A 101 12.84 -9.45 4.90
C ARG A 101 12.23 -8.10 4.54
N GLU A 102 10.98 -8.12 4.12
CA GLU A 102 10.22 -6.93 3.80
C GLU A 102 9.17 -6.68 4.87
N VAL A 103 8.88 -5.39 5.12
CA VAL A 103 7.90 -4.96 6.11
C VAL A 103 6.89 -4.04 5.43
N LEU A 104 5.60 -4.34 5.61
CA LEU A 104 4.51 -3.48 5.18
C LEU A 104 3.78 -2.95 6.39
N ARG A 105 3.49 -1.65 6.38
CA ARG A 105 2.66 -0.98 7.39
C ARG A 105 1.50 -0.28 6.72
N ALA A 106 0.32 -0.45 7.30
CA ALA A 106 -0.88 0.29 6.94
C ALA A 106 -1.26 1.16 8.12
N GLU A 107 -1.33 2.46 7.92
CA GLU A 107 -1.46 3.44 8.99
C GLU A 107 -2.46 4.53 8.63
N GLN A 108 -2.92 5.25 9.65
CA GLN A 108 -3.67 6.49 9.49
C GLN A 108 -4.92 6.35 8.63
N GLY A 109 -5.68 5.27 8.84
CA GLY A 109 -7.01 5.16 8.23
C GLY A 109 -7.91 6.26 8.76
N ARG A 110 -8.38 7.15 7.87
CA ARG A 110 -9.17 8.31 8.26
C ARG A 110 -10.05 8.80 7.13
N MET A 111 -11.09 9.54 7.49
CA MET A 111 -11.88 10.26 6.50
C MET A 111 -11.10 11.48 6.00
N GLU A 112 -10.94 11.59 4.69
CA GLU A 112 -10.30 12.73 4.05
C GLU A 112 -11.32 13.85 3.80
N ARG A 113 -12.50 13.49 3.27
CA ARG A 113 -13.56 14.44 2.99
C ARG A 113 -14.91 13.73 2.89
N ALA A 114 -15.97 14.48 3.15
CA ALA A 114 -17.33 14.05 2.85
C ALA A 114 -17.82 14.83 1.61
N ASP A 115 -18.46 14.12 0.69
CA ASP A 115 -18.98 14.70 -0.55
C ASP A 115 -20.49 14.94 -0.42
N ALA A 116 -21.00 15.91 -1.21
CA ALA A 116 -22.39 16.33 -1.15
C ALA A 116 -23.38 15.23 -1.56
N GLY A 117 -22.94 14.20 -2.29
CA GLY A 117 -23.79 13.10 -2.73
C GLY A 117 -23.99 11.97 -1.71
N GLY A 118 -23.61 12.17 -0.45
CA GLY A 118 -23.77 11.17 0.59
C GLY A 118 -22.65 10.15 0.65
N THR A 119 -21.55 10.37 -0.07
CA THR A 119 -20.34 9.55 0.00
C THR A 119 -19.24 10.28 0.74
N ALA A 120 -18.26 9.52 1.22
CA ALA A 120 -17.06 10.07 1.82
C ALA A 120 -15.85 9.32 1.26
N VAL A 121 -14.73 10.03 1.20
CA VAL A 121 -13.44 9.46 0.80
C VAL A 121 -12.62 9.25 2.05
N TYR A 122 -12.16 8.03 2.23
CA TYR A 122 -11.27 7.63 3.32
C TYR A 122 -9.91 7.31 2.74
N THR A 123 -8.85 7.59 3.49
CA THR A 123 -7.48 7.28 3.08
C THR A 123 -6.83 6.34 4.07
N VAL A 124 -6.00 5.44 3.54
CA VAL A 124 -5.07 4.62 4.31
C VAL A 124 -3.68 4.80 3.71
N ARG A 125 -2.71 5.06 4.55
CA ARG A 125 -1.32 5.19 4.15
C ARG A 125 -0.64 3.84 4.23
N LEU A 126 0.01 3.43 3.15
CA LEU A 126 0.76 2.19 3.10
C LEU A 126 2.25 2.51 2.93
N GLN A 127 3.09 1.90 3.75
CA GLN A 127 4.54 2.01 3.64
C GLN A 127 5.14 0.62 3.55
N ALA A 128 5.94 0.38 2.52
CA ALA A 128 6.66 -0.86 2.34
C ALA A 128 8.15 -0.60 2.38
N GLU A 129 8.86 -1.29 3.26
CA GLU A 129 10.32 -1.28 3.29
C GLU A 129 10.84 -2.60 2.72
N TYR A 130 11.76 -2.49 1.78
CA TYR A 130 12.30 -3.64 1.07
C TYR A 130 13.76 -3.39 0.67
N THR A 131 14.45 -4.48 0.36
CA THR A 131 15.86 -4.43 -0.06
C THR A 131 15.99 -4.88 -1.50
N ARG A 132 16.72 -4.12 -2.29
CA ARG A 132 17.12 -4.48 -3.64
C ARG A 132 18.62 -4.69 -3.71
N VAL A 133 19.01 -5.79 -4.34
CA VAL A 133 20.41 -6.10 -4.64
C VAL A 133 20.55 -6.20 -6.16
N TYR A 134 21.49 -5.48 -6.72
CA TYR A 134 21.77 -5.51 -8.15
C TYR A 134 23.25 -5.24 -8.40
N THR A 135 23.70 -5.57 -9.59
CA THR A 135 25.05 -5.23 -10.03
C THR A 135 24.98 -4.01 -10.92
N GLU A 136 25.71 -2.96 -10.54
CA GLU A 136 25.83 -1.77 -11.36
C GLU A 136 26.74 -2.05 -12.52
N GLU A 137 26.22 -1.95 -13.76
CA GLU A 137 27.03 -2.08 -14.95
C GLU A 137 27.76 -0.77 -15.20
N THR A 138 29.09 -0.83 -15.11
CA THR A 138 29.96 0.27 -15.56
C THR A 138 30.23 0.09 -17.03
N THR A 139 29.65 0.92 -17.83
CA THR A 139 30.03 1.04 -19.24
C THR A 139 31.23 1.96 -19.41
#